data_28ebf3b9883e9e9a772050161a7ec048
#
_entry.id   28ebf3b9883e9e9a772050161a7ec048
#
_cell.length_a   1.000
_cell.length_b   1.000
_cell.length_c   1.000
_cell.angle_alpha   90.00
_cell.angle_beta   90.00
_cell.angle_gamma   90.00
#
_symmetry.space_group_name_H-M   'P 1'
#
loop_
_entity.id
_entity.type
_entity.pdbx_description
1 polymer ?
#
loop_
_entity_poly.entity_id
_entity_poly.type
_entity_poly.pdbx_seq_one_letter_code
_entity_poly.pdbx_strand_id
1 'polypeptide(L)'
;FQVHIETMRGCNSKCSYCYYGKNYKTVRYFPHEQILEVIRLASEAGIPEIYIMDPNFQIRPDFAGKLRDIAFVNHAHTSIHTELRLEDIDEEIAGLLKEAGIVSVEAGLQSTNSKALEAIHRSFDRKAFERGAELLQRQKIIIKTGLILGLPYDGYEQVIETFDFLGMQGLGQEAELYPLSLLPGTEIRERADEYGMSAMDPPPYLVTSTHWISYDDIVDAISAFEESFDVEWAMPPAPHFQLFKEGFVSFIDLRKPENIDWMRLNPEKLSNSITLLVDADDPEILSRVVRAARDLRKDNPYTLYQIVLTSETRIPSEKLVERIRDAFMNSAHYYELMNSFSPDPQTSYQTRIFFATKNFTLAYRALEEAQDMETMVILSGKGGYNSDRLAELLPYVIFDKLSLPFDRLYELISIYADFPHMLIEAPEGLF
;
A
#
# COMPACT_ATOMS: atom_id res chain seq x y z
N PHE A 1 3.40 12.44 10.28
CA PHE A 1 4.87 12.28 10.19
C PHE A 1 5.27 10.96 10.84
N GLN A 2 6.15 10.20 10.19
CA GLN A 2 6.72 8.96 10.69
C GLN A 2 8.25 9.08 10.65
N VAL A 3 8.94 8.55 11.66
CA VAL A 3 10.40 8.49 11.68
C VAL A 3 10.86 7.08 11.31
N HIS A 4 11.71 6.96 10.31
CA HIS A 4 12.33 5.71 9.91
C HIS A 4 13.73 5.62 10.47
N ILE A 5 14.07 4.52 11.14
CA ILE A 5 15.39 4.29 11.72
C ILE A 5 15.93 2.92 11.34
N GLU A 6 17.22 2.84 11.09
CA GLU A 6 17.97 1.59 11.04
C GLU A 6 18.70 1.39 12.37
N THR A 7 18.57 0.23 12.98
CA THR A 7 19.39 -0.12 14.17
C THR A 7 20.56 -1.04 13.80
N MET A 8 20.48 -1.64 12.60
CA MET A 8 21.54 -2.45 12.02
C MET A 8 21.49 -2.46 10.50
N ARG A 9 22.55 -2.95 9.88
CA ARG A 9 22.62 -3.24 8.44
C ARG A 9 23.10 -4.64 8.17
N GLY A 10 22.44 -5.32 7.24
CA GLY A 10 22.67 -6.72 6.91
C GLY A 10 21.73 -7.65 7.65
N CYS A 11 21.72 -8.91 7.26
CA CYS A 11 20.89 -9.97 7.84
C CYS A 11 21.72 -11.25 7.93
N ASN A 12 21.52 -12.05 8.98
CA ASN A 12 22.15 -13.36 9.14
C ASN A 12 21.43 -14.47 8.35
N SER A 13 20.21 -14.21 7.88
CA SER A 13 19.49 -15.10 6.98
C SER A 13 20.06 -14.99 5.56
N LYS A 14 20.05 -16.11 4.83
CA LYS A 14 20.60 -16.23 3.48
C LYS A 14 19.50 -16.59 2.49
N CYS A 15 18.31 -16.00 2.64
CA CYS A 15 17.19 -16.29 1.76
C CYS A 15 17.57 -16.00 0.30
N SER A 16 17.32 -16.98 -0.61
CA SER A 16 17.81 -16.97 -1.99
C SER A 16 17.19 -15.83 -2.82
N TYR A 17 16.01 -15.34 -2.44
CA TYR A 17 15.29 -14.25 -3.09
C TYR A 17 15.64 -12.85 -2.55
N CYS A 18 16.26 -12.76 -1.34
CA CYS A 18 16.38 -11.52 -0.60
C CYS A 18 17.72 -10.81 -0.84
N TYR A 19 17.68 -9.49 -0.88
CA TYR A 19 18.83 -8.63 -1.12
C TYR A 19 19.61 -8.26 0.15
N TYR A 20 18.96 -8.27 1.31
CA TYR A 20 19.56 -7.83 2.59
C TYR A 20 20.80 -8.61 3.00
N GLY A 21 20.80 -9.92 2.83
CA GLY A 21 21.96 -10.77 3.15
C GLY A 21 23.12 -10.69 2.17
N LYS A 22 22.94 -10.04 0.98
CA LYS A 22 23.96 -9.98 -0.07
C LYS A 22 24.82 -8.74 -0.01
N ASN A 23 24.28 -7.61 0.41
CA ASN A 23 24.99 -6.32 0.46
C ASN A 23 26.03 -6.25 1.58
N TYR A 24 25.85 -7.06 2.62
CA TYR A 24 26.73 -7.06 3.80
C TYR A 24 27.13 -8.49 4.15
N LYS A 25 28.44 -8.76 4.21
CA LYS A 25 28.96 -10.08 4.62
C LYS A 25 28.72 -10.38 6.10
N THR A 26 28.56 -9.34 6.92
CA THR A 26 28.32 -9.42 8.36
C THR A 26 27.29 -8.36 8.77
N VAL A 27 26.50 -8.67 9.78
CA VAL A 27 25.58 -7.70 10.38
C VAL A 27 26.40 -6.62 11.10
N ARG A 28 26.07 -5.35 10.88
CA ARG A 28 26.67 -4.19 11.52
C ARG A 28 25.62 -3.49 12.36
N TYR A 29 25.89 -3.25 13.61
CA TYR A 29 24.97 -2.60 14.54
C TYR A 29 25.34 -1.13 14.70
N PHE A 30 24.34 -0.26 14.69
CA PHE A 30 24.51 1.13 15.12
C PHE A 30 24.66 1.24 16.64
N PRO A 31 25.36 2.25 17.16
CA PRO A 31 25.49 2.47 18.60
C PRO A 31 24.11 2.58 19.25
N HIS A 32 23.89 1.84 20.33
CA HIS A 32 22.58 1.76 20.96
C HIS A 32 22.12 3.10 21.53
N GLU A 33 23.04 3.86 22.08
CA GLU A 33 22.79 5.19 22.64
C GLU A 33 22.25 6.18 21.58
N GLN A 34 22.71 6.07 20.33
CA GLN A 34 22.20 6.90 19.23
C GLN A 34 20.76 6.52 18.87
N ILE A 35 20.44 5.23 18.88
CA ILE A 35 19.09 4.74 18.64
C ILE A 35 18.14 5.24 19.73
N LEU A 36 18.52 5.09 20.99
CA LEU A 36 17.74 5.55 22.12
C LEU A 36 17.50 7.07 22.08
N GLU A 37 18.53 7.85 21.68
CA GLU A 37 18.39 9.30 21.53
C GLU A 37 17.39 9.69 20.46
N VAL A 38 17.39 9.00 19.30
CA VAL A 38 16.39 9.24 18.23
C VAL A 38 14.99 8.92 18.73
N ILE A 39 14.79 7.77 19.39
CA ILE A 39 13.49 7.37 19.93
C ILE A 39 13.01 8.36 20.99
N ARG A 40 13.89 8.78 21.90
CA ARG A 40 13.59 9.78 22.93
C ARG A 40 13.13 11.11 22.31
N LEU A 41 13.89 11.62 21.33
CA LEU A 41 13.57 12.86 20.64
C LEU A 41 12.24 12.77 19.87
N ALA A 42 11.97 11.65 19.20
CA ALA A 42 10.70 11.41 18.50
C ALA A 42 9.54 11.40 19.50
N SER A 43 9.69 10.68 20.61
CA SER A 43 8.69 10.60 21.68
C SER A 43 8.41 11.98 22.30
N GLU A 44 9.45 12.74 22.66
CA GLU A 44 9.31 14.09 23.21
C GLU A 44 8.69 15.10 22.23
N ALA A 45 8.97 14.94 20.94
CA ALA A 45 8.39 15.77 19.87
C ALA A 45 6.93 15.38 19.52
N GLY A 46 6.38 14.33 20.14
CA GLY A 46 5.03 13.84 19.86
C GLY A 46 4.89 13.25 18.45
N ILE A 47 5.97 12.68 17.90
CA ILE A 47 5.89 11.94 16.63
C ILE A 47 5.02 10.70 16.85
N PRO A 48 3.97 10.48 16.04
CA PRO A 48 3.04 9.39 16.30
C PRO A 48 3.65 8.01 16.06
N GLU A 49 4.59 7.88 15.09
CA GLU A 49 5.08 6.58 14.65
C GLU A 49 6.58 6.57 14.38
N ILE A 50 7.21 5.46 14.74
CA ILE A 50 8.59 5.10 14.37
C ILE A 50 8.54 3.75 13.64
N TYR A 51 9.23 3.65 12.50
CA TYR A 51 9.46 2.39 11.81
C TYR A 51 10.92 1.98 11.94
N ILE A 52 11.19 0.85 12.60
CA ILE A 52 12.52 0.23 12.66
C ILE A 52 12.65 -0.67 11.43
N MET A 53 13.46 -0.22 10.45
CA MET A 53 13.62 -0.86 9.13
C MET A 53 14.58 -2.05 9.14
N ASP A 54 14.84 -2.66 10.27
CA ASP A 54 15.74 -3.79 10.37
C ASP A 54 15.07 -5.05 9.81
N PRO A 55 15.73 -5.81 8.93
CA PRO A 55 15.14 -7.01 8.30
C PRO A 55 14.90 -8.17 9.28
N ASN A 56 15.34 -8.06 10.50
CA ASN A 56 15.09 -8.97 11.62
C ASN A 56 15.61 -8.32 12.91
N PHE A 57 14.78 -7.51 13.55
CA PHE A 57 15.17 -6.68 14.69
C PHE A 57 15.69 -7.49 15.88
N GLN A 58 15.18 -8.70 16.12
CA GLN A 58 15.53 -9.54 17.28
C GLN A 58 16.94 -10.16 17.23
N ILE A 59 17.64 -10.12 16.10
CA ILE A 59 19.02 -10.66 16.05
C ILE A 59 20.05 -9.76 16.72
N ARG A 60 19.65 -8.61 17.23
CA ARG A 60 20.54 -7.74 18.01
C ARG A 60 20.97 -8.45 19.30
N PRO A 61 22.28 -8.39 19.64
CA PRO A 61 22.76 -8.91 20.91
C PRO A 61 22.04 -8.25 22.09
N ASP A 62 21.73 -9.03 23.13
CA ASP A 62 20.99 -8.58 24.31
C ASP A 62 19.64 -7.91 23.95
N PHE A 63 18.85 -8.59 23.14
CA PHE A 63 17.60 -8.05 22.62
C PHE A 63 16.62 -7.64 23.73
N ALA A 64 16.47 -8.48 24.76
CA ALA A 64 15.63 -8.18 25.93
C ALA A 64 16.07 -6.92 26.66
N GLY A 65 17.38 -6.74 26.90
CA GLY A 65 17.93 -5.51 27.51
C GLY A 65 17.64 -4.30 26.67
N LYS A 66 17.80 -4.42 25.34
CA LYS A 66 17.53 -3.29 24.42
C LYS A 66 16.06 -2.88 24.36
N LEU A 67 15.14 -3.84 24.46
CA LEU A 67 13.70 -3.53 24.55
C LEU A 67 13.39 -2.77 25.86
N ARG A 68 14.00 -3.15 26.98
CA ARG A 68 13.83 -2.41 28.25
C ARG A 68 14.36 -0.97 28.16
N ASP A 69 15.51 -0.78 27.50
CA ASP A 69 16.07 0.54 27.28
C ASP A 69 15.16 1.40 26.38
N ILE A 70 14.58 0.81 25.32
CA ILE A 70 13.60 1.50 24.46
C ILE A 70 12.35 1.86 25.26
N ALA A 71 11.79 0.94 26.05
CA ALA A 71 10.64 1.21 26.90
C ALA A 71 10.92 2.37 27.87
N PHE A 72 12.14 2.45 28.40
CA PHE A 72 12.54 3.52 29.30
C PHE A 72 12.57 4.92 28.64
N VAL A 73 12.94 5.02 27.36
CA VAL A 73 13.04 6.33 26.67
C VAL A 73 11.78 6.71 25.88
N ASN A 74 10.91 5.76 25.57
CA ASN A 74 9.66 6.00 24.84
C ASN A 74 8.51 6.45 25.76
N HIS A 75 8.71 7.56 26.46
CA HIS A 75 7.80 8.04 27.51
C HIS A 75 6.41 8.43 27.03
N ALA A 76 6.29 8.97 25.81
CA ALA A 76 5.01 9.37 25.23
C ALA A 76 4.31 8.21 24.51
N HIS A 77 4.85 6.98 24.61
CA HIS A 77 4.31 5.80 23.97
C HIS A 77 4.10 5.96 22.45
N THR A 78 5.10 6.58 21.78
CA THR A 78 5.14 6.59 20.31
C THR A 78 5.02 5.16 19.80
N SER A 79 4.13 4.94 18.85
CA SER A 79 3.91 3.63 18.23
C SER A 79 5.14 3.21 17.44
N ILE A 80 5.61 1.99 17.64
CA ILE A 80 6.79 1.45 16.94
C ILE A 80 6.38 0.25 16.10
N HIS A 81 6.85 0.20 14.86
CA HIS A 81 6.69 -0.90 13.91
C HIS A 81 8.06 -1.49 13.58
N THR A 82 8.15 -2.81 13.36
CA THR A 82 9.41 -3.49 13.02
C THR A 82 9.18 -4.84 12.37
N GLU A 83 10.25 -5.44 11.85
CA GLU A 83 10.22 -6.80 11.29
C GLU A 83 10.91 -7.78 12.25
N LEU A 84 10.32 -8.97 12.45
CA LEU A 84 10.87 -10.03 13.28
C LEU A 84 10.35 -11.42 12.88
N ARG A 85 10.92 -12.46 13.48
CA ARG A 85 10.49 -13.85 13.32
C ARG A 85 9.69 -14.29 14.53
N LEU A 86 8.50 -14.85 14.29
CA LEU A 86 7.62 -15.29 15.37
C LEU A 86 8.18 -16.51 16.11
N GLU A 87 8.95 -17.35 15.42
CA GLU A 87 9.51 -18.57 16.01
C GLU A 87 10.42 -18.33 17.21
N ASP A 88 11.01 -17.14 17.32
CA ASP A 88 11.94 -16.77 18.37
C ASP A 88 11.28 -15.96 19.52
N ILE A 89 9.94 -15.81 19.51
CA ILE A 89 9.21 -15.04 20.52
C ILE A 89 8.80 -15.95 21.67
N ASP A 90 9.22 -15.58 22.87
CA ASP A 90 8.75 -16.15 24.14
C ASP A 90 7.89 -15.13 24.92
N GLU A 91 7.41 -15.52 26.09
CA GLU A 91 6.52 -14.70 26.93
C GLU A 91 7.20 -13.43 27.45
N GLU A 92 8.50 -13.51 27.79
CA GLU A 92 9.29 -12.36 28.23
C GLU A 92 9.43 -11.35 27.09
N ILE A 93 9.86 -11.81 25.91
CA ILE A 93 10.05 -10.93 24.74
C ILE A 93 8.72 -10.31 24.29
N ALA A 94 7.62 -11.07 24.26
CA ALA A 94 6.30 -10.53 23.91
C ALA A 94 5.87 -9.41 24.86
N GLY A 95 6.08 -9.55 26.16
CA GLY A 95 5.84 -8.51 27.16
C GLY A 95 6.70 -7.26 26.95
N LEU A 96 8.02 -7.47 26.75
CA LEU A 96 8.96 -6.37 26.52
C LEU A 96 8.72 -5.61 25.22
N LEU A 97 8.30 -6.30 24.15
CA LEU A 97 7.88 -5.64 22.89
C LEU A 97 6.72 -4.68 23.15
N LYS A 98 5.71 -5.11 23.91
CA LYS A 98 4.57 -4.26 24.29
C LYS A 98 5.00 -3.07 25.13
N GLU A 99 5.85 -3.29 26.15
CA GLU A 99 6.37 -2.22 27.00
C GLU A 99 7.20 -1.20 26.22
N ALA A 100 7.98 -1.64 25.22
CA ALA A 100 8.77 -0.79 24.35
C ALA A 100 7.91 0.09 23.41
N GLY A 101 6.61 -0.18 23.30
CA GLY A 101 5.69 0.54 22.42
C GLY A 101 5.58 -0.09 21.01
N ILE A 102 6.00 -1.36 20.84
CA ILE A 102 5.77 -2.08 19.59
C ILE A 102 4.27 -2.36 19.47
N VAL A 103 3.65 -1.84 18.40
CA VAL A 103 2.21 -1.98 18.12
C VAL A 103 1.96 -2.92 16.96
N SER A 104 2.89 -3.04 16.02
CA SER A 104 2.81 -4.01 14.94
C SER A 104 4.17 -4.57 14.55
N VAL A 105 4.15 -5.76 14.00
CA VAL A 105 5.33 -6.47 13.49
C VAL A 105 5.04 -7.06 12.12
N GLU A 106 6.02 -6.98 11.21
CA GLU A 106 6.02 -7.76 9.99
C GLU A 106 6.73 -9.09 10.23
N ALA A 107 6.06 -10.19 9.91
CA ALA A 107 6.58 -11.53 10.10
C ALA A 107 6.48 -12.33 8.80
N GLY A 108 7.62 -12.52 8.13
CA GLY A 108 7.61 -13.31 6.89
C GLY A 108 7.41 -14.79 7.18
N LEU A 109 6.27 -15.36 6.82
CA LEU A 109 6.02 -16.80 6.73
C LEU A 109 6.52 -17.36 5.39
N GLN A 110 6.21 -16.66 4.32
CA GLN A 110 6.47 -16.93 2.91
C GLN A 110 5.61 -18.07 2.35
N SER A 111 5.62 -19.24 2.96
CA SER A 111 4.84 -20.45 2.64
C SER A 111 4.86 -21.42 3.84
N THR A 112 3.96 -22.37 3.87
CA THR A 112 3.99 -23.51 4.80
C THR A 112 4.59 -24.76 4.17
N ASN A 113 4.89 -24.77 2.88
CA ASN A 113 5.49 -25.89 2.16
C ASN A 113 6.99 -26.00 2.47
N SER A 114 7.37 -27.07 3.14
CA SER A 114 8.76 -27.28 3.55
C SER A 114 9.76 -27.35 2.39
N LYS A 115 9.35 -27.88 1.22
CA LYS A 115 10.21 -27.94 0.03
C LYS A 115 10.45 -26.56 -0.56
N ALA A 116 9.41 -25.72 -0.60
CA ALA A 116 9.53 -24.33 -1.05
C ALA A 116 10.44 -23.54 -0.13
N LEU A 117 10.26 -23.67 1.17
CA LEU A 117 11.10 -23.01 2.17
C LEU A 117 12.56 -23.47 2.12
N GLU A 118 12.82 -24.77 1.93
CA GLU A 118 14.18 -25.30 1.74
C GLU A 118 14.84 -24.70 0.50
N ALA A 119 14.13 -24.61 -0.63
CA ALA A 119 14.63 -24.03 -1.88
C ALA A 119 15.02 -22.55 -1.76
N ILE A 120 14.40 -21.83 -0.86
CA ILE A 120 14.71 -20.42 -0.59
C ILE A 120 15.61 -20.22 0.65
N HIS A 121 16.21 -21.28 1.19
CA HIS A 121 17.09 -21.25 2.38
C HIS A 121 16.39 -20.69 3.63
N ARG A 122 15.13 -21.04 3.84
CA ARG A 122 14.35 -20.64 5.01
C ARG A 122 13.92 -21.86 5.84
N SER A 123 14.11 -21.78 7.14
CA SER A 123 13.55 -22.73 8.08
C SER A 123 12.19 -22.25 8.60
N PHE A 124 11.31 -23.18 8.90
CA PHE A 124 10.02 -22.92 9.52
C PHE A 124 9.74 -23.97 10.59
N ASP A 125 9.57 -23.52 11.83
CA ASP A 125 9.05 -24.34 12.92
C ASP A 125 7.60 -23.91 13.18
N ARG A 126 6.66 -24.69 12.65
CA ARG A 126 5.23 -24.42 12.76
C ARG A 126 4.77 -24.17 14.19
N LYS A 127 5.19 -25.03 15.14
CA LYS A 127 4.77 -24.92 16.56
C LYS A 127 5.34 -23.67 17.23
N ALA A 128 6.58 -23.34 16.91
CA ALA A 128 7.20 -22.12 17.43
C ALA A 128 6.54 -20.87 16.85
N PHE A 129 6.21 -20.86 15.55
CA PHE A 129 5.47 -19.78 14.89
C PHE A 129 4.09 -19.58 15.51
N GLU A 130 3.28 -20.66 15.64
CA GLU A 130 1.94 -20.62 16.25
C GLU A 130 2.02 -20.06 17.68
N ARG A 131 2.98 -20.52 18.49
CA ARG A 131 3.18 -20.01 19.85
C ARG A 131 3.55 -18.54 19.87
N GLY A 132 4.47 -18.10 19.02
CA GLY A 132 4.89 -16.70 18.93
C GLY A 132 3.74 -15.80 18.49
N ALA A 133 2.93 -16.23 17.51
CA ALA A 133 1.73 -15.53 17.07
C ALA A 133 0.73 -15.35 18.23
N GLU A 134 0.41 -16.43 18.96
CA GLU A 134 -0.49 -16.39 20.10
C GLU A 134 0.01 -15.40 21.18
N LEU A 135 1.31 -15.42 21.49
CA LEU A 135 1.90 -14.53 22.48
C LEU A 135 1.76 -13.05 22.09
N LEU A 136 2.04 -12.69 20.83
CA LEU A 136 1.90 -11.32 20.35
C LEU A 136 0.43 -10.88 20.27
N GLN A 137 -0.48 -11.76 19.83
CA GLN A 137 -1.92 -11.47 19.82
C GLN A 137 -2.46 -11.19 21.23
N ARG A 138 -2.03 -11.94 22.25
CA ARG A 138 -2.36 -11.67 23.65
C ARG A 138 -1.89 -10.28 24.12
N GLN A 139 -0.77 -9.79 23.59
CA GLN A 139 -0.26 -8.44 23.84
C GLN A 139 -0.96 -7.38 22.98
N LYS A 140 -1.89 -7.77 22.11
CA LYS A 140 -2.56 -6.89 21.14
C LYS A 140 -1.56 -6.20 20.20
N ILE A 141 -0.52 -6.91 19.81
CA ILE A 141 0.44 -6.49 18.78
C ILE A 141 -0.09 -7.04 17.45
N ILE A 142 -0.26 -6.16 16.47
CA ILE A 142 -0.71 -6.52 15.12
C ILE A 142 0.41 -7.31 14.44
N ILE A 143 0.07 -8.40 13.78
CA ILE A 143 1.03 -9.24 13.06
C ILE A 143 0.68 -9.19 11.57
N LYS A 144 1.53 -8.54 10.80
CA LYS A 144 1.46 -8.54 9.33
C LYS A 144 2.26 -9.71 8.82
N THR A 145 1.58 -10.67 8.21
CA THR A 145 2.25 -11.90 7.76
C THR A 145 2.53 -11.85 6.27
N GLY A 146 3.81 -11.80 5.89
CA GLY A 146 4.22 -11.80 4.49
C GLY A 146 4.24 -13.21 3.87
N LEU A 147 3.59 -13.35 2.72
CA LEU A 147 3.57 -14.54 1.87
C LEU A 147 4.23 -14.25 0.53
N ILE A 148 4.84 -15.26 -0.09
CA ILE A 148 5.42 -15.11 -1.44
C ILE A 148 4.76 -16.11 -2.38
N LEU A 149 4.12 -15.61 -3.44
CA LEU A 149 3.49 -16.38 -4.48
C LEU A 149 4.48 -16.63 -5.64
N GLY A 150 4.56 -17.88 -6.12
CA GLY A 150 5.48 -18.28 -7.19
C GLY A 150 6.84 -18.79 -6.70
N LEU A 151 6.93 -19.27 -5.48
CA LEU A 151 8.11 -19.97 -4.96
C LEU A 151 8.32 -21.32 -5.67
N PRO A 152 9.58 -21.82 -5.77
CA PRO A 152 9.83 -23.18 -6.23
C PRO A 152 9.07 -24.19 -5.36
N TYR A 153 8.53 -25.23 -6.00
CA TYR A 153 7.74 -26.31 -5.36
C TYR A 153 6.39 -25.89 -4.76
N ASP A 154 5.99 -24.61 -4.84
CA ASP A 154 4.66 -24.15 -4.50
C ASP A 154 3.77 -24.15 -5.73
N GLY A 155 2.82 -25.08 -5.78
CA GLY A 155 1.69 -25.05 -6.69
C GLY A 155 0.47 -24.42 -6.04
N TYR A 156 -0.61 -24.29 -6.78
CA TYR A 156 -1.85 -23.69 -6.31
C TYR A 156 -2.34 -24.29 -4.97
N GLU A 157 -2.37 -25.64 -4.88
CA GLU A 157 -2.84 -26.34 -3.67
C GLU A 157 -2.00 -25.96 -2.42
N GLN A 158 -0.67 -25.88 -2.54
CA GLN A 158 0.21 -25.52 -1.43
C GLN A 158 0.03 -24.05 -1.00
N VAL A 159 -0.28 -23.18 -1.95
CA VAL A 159 -0.62 -21.79 -1.66
C VAL A 159 -1.91 -21.71 -0.86
N ILE A 160 -2.97 -22.42 -1.28
CA ILE A 160 -4.25 -22.49 -0.54
C ILE A 160 -4.05 -23.10 0.86
N GLU A 161 -3.26 -24.17 1.01
CA GLU A 161 -2.91 -24.73 2.32
C GLU A 161 -2.25 -23.68 3.23
N THR A 162 -1.48 -22.76 2.66
CA THR A 162 -0.87 -21.65 3.42
C THR A 162 -1.91 -20.63 3.86
N PHE A 163 -2.88 -20.29 3.00
CA PHE A 163 -4.00 -19.40 3.36
C PHE A 163 -4.86 -20.01 4.46
N ASP A 164 -5.21 -21.30 4.35
CA ASP A 164 -5.95 -22.03 5.38
C ASP A 164 -5.23 -22.00 6.73
N PHE A 165 -3.89 -22.19 6.71
CA PHE A 165 -3.09 -22.09 7.91
C PHE A 165 -3.18 -20.71 8.56
N LEU A 166 -3.06 -19.62 7.78
CA LEU A 166 -3.19 -18.26 8.30
C LEU A 166 -4.60 -17.97 8.84
N GLY A 167 -5.63 -18.43 8.13
CA GLY A 167 -7.02 -18.31 8.59
C GLY A 167 -7.25 -19.00 9.94
N MET A 168 -6.71 -20.22 10.12
CA MET A 168 -6.78 -20.94 11.40
C MET A 168 -6.04 -20.25 12.55
N GLN A 169 -5.00 -19.48 12.26
CA GLN A 169 -4.26 -18.70 13.25
C GLN A 169 -4.85 -17.31 13.51
N GLY A 170 -5.89 -16.90 12.78
CA GLY A 170 -6.46 -15.55 12.85
C GLY A 170 -5.50 -14.46 12.37
N LEU A 171 -4.65 -14.77 11.38
CA LEU A 171 -3.62 -13.88 10.84
C LEU A 171 -3.95 -13.40 9.41
N GLY A 172 -5.09 -13.76 8.86
CA GLY A 172 -5.41 -13.52 7.46
C GLY A 172 -5.65 -12.06 7.11
N GLN A 173 -6.36 -11.29 7.94
CA GLN A 173 -6.74 -9.91 7.65
C GLN A 173 -5.56 -8.95 7.48
N GLU A 174 -4.46 -9.22 8.18
CA GLU A 174 -3.22 -8.42 8.09
C GLU A 174 -2.13 -9.16 7.29
N ALA A 175 -2.52 -10.18 6.52
CA ALA A 175 -1.60 -10.88 5.64
C ALA A 175 -1.32 -10.07 4.39
N GLU A 176 -0.09 -10.15 3.90
CA GLU A 176 0.36 -9.49 2.69
C GLU A 176 0.89 -10.54 1.70
N LEU A 177 0.33 -10.58 0.49
CA LEU A 177 0.71 -11.52 -0.55
C LEU A 177 1.57 -10.83 -1.61
N TYR A 178 2.78 -11.31 -1.81
CA TYR A 178 3.74 -10.76 -2.75
C TYR A 178 4.06 -11.76 -3.87
N PRO A 179 3.79 -11.44 -5.16
CA PRO A 179 4.40 -12.20 -6.23
C PRO A 179 5.92 -12.13 -6.15
N LEU A 180 6.58 -13.27 -6.32
CA LEU A 180 8.03 -13.35 -6.27
C LEU A 180 8.66 -12.44 -7.33
N SER A 181 9.65 -11.66 -6.92
CA SER A 181 10.47 -10.84 -7.84
C SER A 181 11.83 -11.48 -8.06
N LEU A 182 12.21 -11.70 -9.32
CA LEU A 182 13.55 -12.19 -9.69
C LEU A 182 14.55 -11.02 -9.74
N LEU A 183 14.90 -10.49 -8.58
CA LEU A 183 15.76 -9.32 -8.47
C LEU A 183 17.19 -9.63 -8.99
N PRO A 184 17.83 -8.72 -9.76
CA PRO A 184 19.19 -8.90 -10.26
C PRO A 184 20.18 -9.20 -9.13
N GLY A 185 21.03 -10.23 -9.31
CA GLY A 185 22.04 -10.65 -8.35
C GLY A 185 21.51 -11.51 -7.20
N THR A 186 20.24 -11.90 -7.18
CA THR A 186 19.73 -12.89 -6.22
C THR A 186 20.01 -14.31 -6.71
N GLU A 187 20.23 -15.25 -5.76
CA GLU A 187 20.48 -16.64 -6.10
C GLU A 187 19.29 -17.27 -6.84
N ILE A 188 18.07 -16.95 -6.41
CA ILE A 188 16.87 -17.49 -7.06
C ILE A 188 16.77 -17.07 -8.53
N ARG A 189 17.22 -15.86 -8.88
CA ARG A 189 17.30 -15.42 -10.28
C ARG A 189 18.37 -16.20 -11.07
N GLU A 190 19.50 -16.49 -10.46
CA GLU A 190 20.57 -17.29 -11.10
C GLU A 190 20.12 -18.74 -11.34
N ARG A 191 19.17 -19.23 -10.54
CA ARG A 191 18.59 -20.58 -10.64
C ARG A 191 17.20 -20.61 -11.30
N ALA A 192 16.76 -19.51 -11.91
CA ALA A 192 15.41 -19.41 -12.47
C ALA A 192 15.12 -20.51 -13.51
N ASP A 193 16.08 -20.83 -14.37
CA ASP A 193 15.93 -21.90 -15.38
C ASP A 193 15.76 -23.27 -14.72
N GLU A 194 16.43 -23.55 -13.60
CA GLU A 194 16.31 -24.82 -12.85
C GLU A 194 14.88 -25.01 -12.33
N TYR A 195 14.22 -23.92 -11.96
CA TYR A 195 12.84 -23.92 -11.45
C TYR A 195 11.80 -23.65 -12.52
N GLY A 196 12.20 -23.54 -13.80
CA GLY A 196 11.30 -23.21 -14.91
C GLY A 196 10.57 -21.90 -14.72
N MET A 197 11.22 -20.92 -14.09
CA MET A 197 10.62 -19.63 -13.81
C MET A 197 10.59 -18.75 -15.05
N SER A 198 9.42 -18.24 -15.38
CA SER A 198 9.23 -17.10 -16.27
C SER A 198 8.92 -15.86 -15.44
N ALA A 199 9.40 -14.71 -15.86
CA ALA A 199 9.17 -13.45 -15.18
C ALA A 199 8.98 -12.32 -16.18
N MET A 200 8.38 -11.21 -15.72
CA MET A 200 8.26 -9.98 -16.50
C MET A 200 9.64 -9.40 -16.78
N ASP A 201 9.87 -8.91 -18.01
CA ASP A 201 11.12 -8.26 -18.41
C ASP A 201 11.39 -6.95 -17.65
N PRO A 202 10.40 -6.04 -17.47
CA PRO A 202 10.61 -4.81 -16.73
C PRO A 202 10.64 -5.05 -15.21
N PRO A 203 11.35 -4.19 -14.45
CA PRO A 203 11.24 -4.20 -12.98
C PRO A 203 9.77 -4.08 -12.53
N PRO A 204 9.37 -4.76 -11.45
CA PRO A 204 10.19 -5.50 -10.49
C PRO A 204 10.47 -6.97 -10.83
N TYR A 205 10.33 -7.39 -12.09
CA TYR A 205 10.66 -8.74 -12.56
C TYR A 205 9.82 -9.82 -11.88
N LEU A 206 8.50 -9.59 -11.82
CA LEU A 206 7.55 -10.49 -11.17
C LEU A 206 7.49 -11.84 -11.88
N VAL A 207 7.54 -12.91 -11.11
CA VAL A 207 7.38 -14.27 -11.63
C VAL A 207 5.97 -14.45 -12.15
N THR A 208 5.86 -14.93 -13.38
CA THR A 208 4.59 -15.18 -14.07
C THR A 208 4.24 -16.69 -14.15
N SER A 209 5.22 -17.57 -13.99
CA SER A 209 5.02 -19.01 -13.88
C SER A 209 6.27 -19.71 -13.36
N THR A 210 6.11 -20.94 -12.87
CA THR A 210 7.19 -21.86 -12.50
C THR A 210 6.84 -23.28 -13.00
N HIS A 211 7.67 -24.29 -12.71
CA HIS A 211 7.29 -25.69 -12.98
C HIS A 211 6.05 -26.14 -12.23
N TRP A 212 5.62 -25.47 -11.17
CA TRP A 212 4.56 -25.90 -10.24
C TRP A 212 3.31 -25.04 -10.28
N ILE A 213 3.42 -23.79 -10.74
CA ILE A 213 2.30 -22.85 -10.81
C ILE A 213 2.29 -22.13 -12.16
N SER A 214 1.15 -22.12 -12.83
CA SER A 214 0.94 -21.37 -14.07
C SER A 214 0.58 -19.91 -13.82
N TYR A 215 0.51 -19.10 -14.87
CA TYR A 215 0.01 -17.73 -14.77
C TYR A 215 -1.44 -17.66 -14.29
N ASP A 216 -2.29 -18.52 -14.83
CA ASP A 216 -3.71 -18.57 -14.45
C ASP A 216 -3.87 -18.99 -12.99
N ASP A 217 -3.08 -19.96 -12.50
CA ASP A 217 -3.08 -20.35 -11.09
C ASP A 217 -2.63 -19.20 -10.17
N ILE A 218 -1.69 -18.34 -10.61
CA ILE A 218 -1.27 -17.15 -9.86
C ILE A 218 -2.44 -16.17 -9.72
N VAL A 219 -3.17 -15.91 -10.81
CA VAL A 219 -4.34 -15.03 -10.79
C VAL A 219 -5.44 -15.62 -9.90
N ASP A 220 -5.70 -16.91 -10.03
CA ASP A 220 -6.69 -17.61 -9.19
C ASP A 220 -6.29 -17.59 -7.70
N ALA A 221 -5.00 -17.73 -7.38
CA ALA A 221 -4.51 -17.67 -6.01
C ALA A 221 -4.67 -16.26 -5.40
N ILE A 222 -4.49 -15.20 -6.20
CA ILE A 222 -4.75 -13.84 -5.73
C ILE A 222 -6.23 -13.63 -5.44
N SER A 223 -7.12 -14.08 -6.34
CA SER A 223 -8.57 -14.03 -6.11
C SER A 223 -8.97 -14.81 -4.85
N ALA A 224 -8.39 -16.01 -4.67
CA ALA A 224 -8.64 -16.81 -3.48
C ALA A 224 -8.13 -16.15 -2.20
N PHE A 225 -7.02 -15.40 -2.25
CA PHE A 225 -6.51 -14.62 -1.12
C PHE A 225 -7.49 -13.51 -0.73
N GLU A 226 -7.99 -12.74 -1.72
CA GLU A 226 -8.97 -11.68 -1.51
C GLU A 226 -10.25 -12.23 -0.89
N GLU A 227 -10.78 -13.34 -1.43
CA GLU A 227 -11.98 -13.98 -0.91
C GLU A 227 -11.79 -14.59 0.50
N SER A 228 -10.63 -15.20 0.77
CA SER A 228 -10.38 -15.88 2.05
C SER A 228 -10.26 -14.91 3.21
N PHE A 229 -9.77 -13.71 2.97
CA PHE A 229 -9.44 -12.75 4.02
C PHE A 229 -10.24 -11.46 3.97
N ASP A 230 -11.16 -11.33 3.00
CA ASP A 230 -11.97 -10.13 2.77
C ASP A 230 -11.08 -8.86 2.65
N VAL A 231 -10.06 -8.95 1.81
CA VAL A 231 -9.09 -7.90 1.56
C VAL A 231 -8.99 -7.61 0.06
N GLU A 232 -8.66 -6.38 -0.30
CA GLU A 232 -8.29 -6.04 -1.66
C GLU A 232 -6.77 -6.11 -1.83
N TRP A 233 -6.31 -6.96 -2.74
CA TRP A 233 -4.90 -7.06 -3.09
C TRP A 233 -4.48 -5.90 -3.98
N ALA A 234 -3.36 -5.27 -3.76
CA ALA A 234 -2.81 -4.21 -4.61
C ALA A 234 -3.77 -3.01 -4.87
N MET A 235 -4.45 -2.52 -3.84
CA MET A 235 -5.29 -1.33 -3.97
C MET A 235 -4.45 -0.08 -4.26
N PRO A 236 -4.70 0.64 -5.37
CA PRO A 236 -4.02 1.89 -5.62
C PRO A 236 -4.47 2.97 -4.62
N PRO A 237 -3.59 3.92 -4.26
CA PRO A 237 -3.95 4.97 -3.32
C PRO A 237 -5.15 5.78 -3.83
N ALA A 238 -6.06 6.13 -2.92
CA ALA A 238 -7.18 7.02 -3.23
C ALA A 238 -6.68 8.44 -3.57
N PRO A 239 -7.42 9.22 -4.37
CA PRO A 239 -7.16 10.63 -4.56
C PRO A 239 -7.16 11.38 -3.22
N HIS A 240 -6.32 12.38 -3.10
CA HIS A 240 -6.32 13.26 -1.92
C HIS A 240 -6.16 14.72 -2.34
N PHE A 241 -6.66 15.64 -1.51
CA PHE A 241 -6.71 17.06 -1.83
C PHE A 241 -5.89 17.93 -0.86
N GLN A 242 -4.97 17.32 -0.12
CA GLN A 242 -4.16 18.06 0.84
C GLN A 242 -3.05 18.84 0.15
N LEU A 243 -2.95 20.14 0.48
CA LEU A 243 -1.87 21.00 0.06
C LEU A 243 -0.71 20.91 1.04
N PHE A 244 0.38 20.30 0.62
CA PHE A 244 1.63 20.34 1.37
C PHE A 244 2.37 21.64 1.07
N LYS A 245 2.85 22.33 2.12
CA LYS A 245 3.60 23.59 1.97
C LYS A 245 5.07 23.37 1.66
N GLU A 246 5.60 22.20 1.97
CA GLU A 246 7.01 21.84 1.80
C GLU A 246 7.12 20.41 1.25
N GLY A 247 8.15 20.17 0.44
CA GLY A 247 8.40 18.85 -0.17
C GLY A 247 7.79 18.66 -1.57
N PHE A 248 7.44 17.43 -1.87
CA PHE A 248 6.82 17.09 -3.15
C PHE A 248 5.33 17.40 -3.15
N VAL A 249 4.85 17.89 -4.30
CA VAL A 249 3.44 18.23 -4.51
C VAL A 249 2.69 16.99 -4.96
N SER A 250 1.64 16.64 -4.23
CA SER A 250 0.80 15.46 -4.46
C SER A 250 -0.65 15.81 -4.86
N PHE A 251 -1.00 17.10 -4.85
CA PHE A 251 -2.29 17.59 -5.32
C PHE A 251 -2.14 18.94 -6.05
N ILE A 252 -2.78 19.09 -7.22
CA ILE A 252 -2.84 20.36 -7.98
C ILE A 252 -4.25 20.63 -8.47
N ASP A 253 -4.76 21.83 -8.17
CA ASP A 253 -6.02 22.34 -8.73
C ASP A 253 -5.76 22.97 -10.12
N LEU A 254 -5.95 22.18 -11.18
CA LEU A 254 -5.75 22.60 -12.58
C LEU A 254 -6.94 23.39 -13.16
N ARG A 255 -8.00 23.63 -12.39
CA ARG A 255 -9.05 24.59 -12.78
C ARG A 255 -8.50 26.01 -12.86
N LYS A 256 -7.34 26.24 -12.23
CA LYS A 256 -6.57 27.48 -12.28
C LYS A 256 -5.49 27.39 -13.37
N PRO A 257 -5.56 28.20 -14.45
CA PRO A 257 -4.63 28.11 -15.57
C PRO A 257 -3.16 28.24 -15.21
N GLU A 258 -2.83 29.06 -14.21
CA GLU A 258 -1.45 29.25 -13.72
C GLU A 258 -0.86 27.98 -13.11
N ASN A 259 -1.69 27.10 -12.53
CA ASN A 259 -1.24 25.85 -11.96
C ASN A 259 -0.85 24.83 -13.03
N ILE A 260 -1.45 24.88 -14.21
CA ILE A 260 -1.07 24.05 -15.37
C ILE A 260 0.33 24.43 -15.84
N ASP A 261 0.62 25.72 -15.94
CA ASP A 261 1.95 26.19 -16.33
C ASP A 261 3.00 25.86 -15.26
N TRP A 262 2.65 26.04 -13.98
CA TRP A 262 3.53 25.68 -12.87
C TRP A 262 3.88 24.18 -12.87
N MET A 263 2.89 23.31 -13.01
CA MET A 263 3.07 21.84 -13.08
C MET A 263 4.03 21.45 -14.20
N ARG A 264 3.86 22.04 -15.40
CA ARG A 264 4.71 21.78 -16.56
C ARG A 264 6.15 22.25 -16.37
N LEU A 265 6.38 23.34 -15.63
CA LEU A 265 7.70 23.92 -15.40
C LEU A 265 8.43 23.34 -14.18
N ASN A 266 7.77 22.53 -13.37
CA ASN A 266 8.35 21.95 -12.15
C ASN A 266 8.05 20.43 -12.02
N PRO A 267 8.35 19.62 -13.06
CA PRO A 267 8.05 18.19 -13.02
C PRO A 267 8.78 17.45 -11.89
N GLU A 268 9.99 17.94 -11.52
CA GLU A 268 10.82 17.38 -10.46
C GLU A 268 10.23 17.56 -9.05
N LYS A 269 9.21 18.41 -8.90
CA LYS A 269 8.53 18.66 -7.63
C LYS A 269 7.26 17.82 -7.46
N LEU A 270 6.90 17.03 -8.46
CA LEU A 270 5.71 16.19 -8.39
C LEU A 270 6.00 14.91 -7.61
N SER A 271 5.01 14.49 -6.80
CA SER A 271 5.04 13.21 -6.09
C SER A 271 4.90 12.03 -7.05
N ASN A 272 5.29 10.83 -6.61
CA ASN A 272 5.10 9.57 -7.35
C ASN A 272 3.61 9.24 -7.59
N SER A 273 2.72 9.74 -6.72
CA SER A 273 1.27 9.71 -6.91
C SER A 273 0.74 11.12 -6.78
N ILE A 274 -0.03 11.57 -7.76
CA ILE A 274 -0.52 12.94 -7.80
C ILE A 274 -2.00 12.99 -8.19
N THR A 275 -2.78 13.76 -7.43
CA THR A 275 -4.16 14.08 -7.74
C THR A 275 -4.24 15.41 -8.52
N LEU A 276 -4.87 15.38 -9.68
CA LEU A 276 -5.08 16.52 -10.55
C LEU A 276 -6.57 16.83 -10.65
N LEU A 277 -6.99 18.00 -10.16
CA LEU A 277 -8.40 18.43 -10.19
C LEU A 277 -8.65 19.28 -11.45
N VAL A 278 -9.57 18.84 -12.30
CA VAL A 278 -9.80 19.42 -13.64
C VAL A 278 -11.29 19.73 -13.83
N ASP A 279 -11.60 20.90 -14.40
CA ASP A 279 -12.95 21.25 -14.82
C ASP A 279 -13.27 20.56 -16.17
N ALA A 280 -14.23 19.62 -16.14
CA ALA A 280 -14.66 18.89 -17.35
C ALA A 280 -15.59 19.73 -18.26
N ASP A 281 -16.11 20.84 -17.77
CA ASP A 281 -16.98 21.74 -18.53
C ASP A 281 -16.21 22.86 -19.26
N ASP A 282 -14.91 23.05 -18.96
CA ASP A 282 -14.04 24.03 -19.60
C ASP A 282 -13.14 23.41 -20.70
N PRO A 283 -13.46 23.57 -22.01
CA PRO A 283 -12.70 23.01 -23.11
C PRO A 283 -11.27 23.58 -23.24
N GLU A 284 -11.05 24.83 -22.78
CA GLU A 284 -9.74 25.47 -22.84
C GLU A 284 -8.82 24.87 -21.80
N ILE A 285 -9.29 24.75 -20.57
CA ILE A 285 -8.57 24.04 -19.49
C ILE A 285 -8.22 22.60 -19.91
N LEU A 286 -9.19 21.82 -20.38
CA LEU A 286 -8.98 20.45 -20.86
C LEU A 286 -7.90 20.38 -21.95
N SER A 287 -7.92 21.31 -22.92
CA SER A 287 -6.94 21.33 -24.01
C SER A 287 -5.54 21.68 -23.52
N ARG A 288 -5.41 22.54 -22.51
CA ARG A 288 -4.13 22.89 -21.87
C ARG A 288 -3.59 21.73 -21.05
N VAL A 289 -4.45 21.06 -20.25
CA VAL A 289 -4.08 19.87 -19.44
C VAL A 289 -3.57 18.74 -20.32
N VAL A 290 -4.28 18.39 -21.40
CA VAL A 290 -3.85 17.34 -22.35
C VAL A 290 -2.50 17.66 -23.00
N ARG A 291 -2.22 18.94 -23.29
CA ARG A 291 -0.89 19.34 -23.81
C ARG A 291 0.20 19.21 -22.76
N ALA A 292 -0.07 19.68 -21.53
CA ALA A 292 0.88 19.58 -20.41
C ALA A 292 1.21 18.12 -20.06
N ALA A 293 0.24 17.22 -20.11
CA ALA A 293 0.42 15.80 -19.84
C ALA A 293 1.48 15.14 -20.75
N ARG A 294 1.52 15.55 -22.03
CA ARG A 294 2.51 15.03 -22.99
C ARG A 294 3.95 15.39 -22.64
N ASP A 295 4.17 16.58 -22.06
CA ASP A 295 5.48 17.00 -21.58
C ASP A 295 5.83 16.28 -20.28
N LEU A 296 4.91 16.23 -19.32
CA LEU A 296 5.07 15.55 -18.04
C LEU A 296 5.41 14.06 -18.21
N ARG A 297 4.79 13.38 -19.17
CA ARG A 297 5.02 11.97 -19.43
C ARG A 297 6.47 11.64 -19.76
N LYS A 298 7.24 12.58 -20.30
CA LYS A 298 8.67 12.42 -20.60
C LYS A 298 9.52 12.56 -19.34
N ASP A 299 9.15 13.48 -18.47
CA ASP A 299 9.95 13.84 -17.30
C ASP A 299 9.60 12.96 -16.09
N ASN A 300 8.34 12.52 -15.99
CA ASN A 300 7.80 11.68 -14.90
C ASN A 300 7.15 10.40 -15.46
N PRO A 301 7.91 9.45 -16.04
CA PRO A 301 7.38 8.27 -16.71
C PRO A 301 6.74 7.24 -15.75
N TYR A 302 6.98 7.35 -14.46
CA TYR A 302 6.49 6.40 -13.43
C TYR A 302 5.54 7.03 -12.42
N THR A 303 5.04 8.24 -12.70
CA THR A 303 4.07 8.89 -11.82
C THR A 303 2.67 8.29 -12.03
N LEU A 304 2.01 7.96 -10.91
CA LEU A 304 0.60 7.56 -10.87
C LEU A 304 -0.26 8.82 -10.89
N TYR A 305 -1.02 9.00 -11.97
CA TYR A 305 -1.90 10.14 -12.14
C TYR A 305 -3.33 9.79 -11.75
N GLN A 306 -3.91 10.55 -10.83
CA GLN A 306 -5.30 10.45 -10.41
C GLN A 306 -6.02 11.72 -10.89
N ILE A 307 -6.79 11.60 -11.96
CA ILE A 307 -7.43 12.74 -12.61
C ILE A 307 -8.87 12.85 -12.10
N VAL A 308 -9.18 13.89 -11.34
CA VAL A 308 -10.52 14.15 -10.84
C VAL A 308 -11.20 15.18 -11.74
N LEU A 309 -12.13 14.73 -12.56
CA LEU A 309 -12.94 15.54 -13.46
C LEU A 309 -14.17 16.07 -12.73
N THR A 310 -14.32 17.38 -12.60
CA THR A 310 -15.51 17.99 -11.98
C THR A 310 -16.49 18.49 -13.02
N SER A 311 -17.78 18.23 -12.83
CA SER A 311 -18.88 18.84 -13.55
C SER A 311 -20.17 18.77 -12.74
N GLU A 312 -20.98 19.82 -12.81
CA GLU A 312 -22.31 19.87 -12.19
C GLU A 312 -23.43 19.70 -13.22
N THR A 313 -23.09 19.62 -14.51
CA THR A 313 -24.04 19.70 -15.60
C THR A 313 -24.19 18.39 -16.39
N ARG A 314 -23.12 17.62 -16.52
CA ARG A 314 -23.07 16.40 -17.34
C ARG A 314 -22.00 15.41 -16.87
N ILE A 315 -22.21 14.14 -17.17
CA ILE A 315 -21.20 13.10 -17.07
C ILE A 315 -20.16 13.32 -18.19
N PRO A 316 -18.85 13.30 -17.90
CA PRO A 316 -17.81 13.34 -18.93
C PRO A 316 -18.02 12.20 -19.95
N SER A 317 -17.91 12.52 -21.24
CA SER A 317 -18.10 11.50 -22.27
C SER A 317 -16.93 10.53 -22.32
N GLU A 318 -17.16 9.27 -22.66
CA GLU A 318 -16.15 8.22 -22.89
C GLU A 318 -14.97 8.74 -23.74
N LYS A 319 -15.27 9.41 -24.86
CA LYS A 319 -14.24 10.02 -25.72
C LYS A 319 -13.36 11.05 -25.01
N LEU A 320 -13.89 11.79 -24.03
CA LEU A 320 -13.11 12.73 -23.22
C LEU A 320 -12.22 11.97 -22.25
N VAL A 321 -12.76 10.94 -21.60
CA VAL A 321 -12.06 10.07 -20.66
C VAL A 321 -10.89 9.37 -21.33
N GLU A 322 -11.12 8.71 -22.47
CA GLU A 322 -10.07 8.09 -23.30
C GLU A 322 -8.97 9.09 -23.68
N ARG A 323 -9.36 10.27 -24.18
CA ARG A 323 -8.40 11.31 -24.57
C ARG A 323 -7.51 11.77 -23.41
N ILE A 324 -8.05 11.85 -22.20
CA ILE A 324 -7.29 12.23 -21.00
C ILE A 324 -6.39 11.07 -20.60
N ARG A 325 -6.92 9.85 -20.54
CA ARG A 325 -6.16 8.64 -20.22
C ARG A 325 -4.95 8.49 -21.13
N ASP A 326 -5.15 8.56 -22.44
CA ASP A 326 -4.08 8.48 -23.45
C ASP A 326 -3.02 9.57 -23.28
N ALA A 327 -3.42 10.77 -22.85
CA ALA A 327 -2.49 11.87 -22.66
C ALA A 327 -1.54 11.65 -21.47
N PHE A 328 -2.04 11.02 -20.41
CA PHE A 328 -1.28 10.74 -19.19
C PHE A 328 -0.69 9.31 -19.15
N MET A 329 -1.13 8.40 -20.03
CA MET A 329 -0.64 7.02 -20.05
C MET A 329 0.85 6.97 -20.39
N ASN A 330 1.64 6.31 -19.56
CA ASN A 330 3.08 6.14 -19.69
C ASN A 330 3.48 4.70 -20.03
N SER A 331 4.77 4.41 -20.01
CA SER A 331 5.28 3.04 -19.95
C SER A 331 4.79 2.35 -18.68
N ALA A 332 4.70 1.01 -18.70
CA ALA A 332 4.19 0.23 -17.59
C ALA A 332 4.80 0.66 -16.23
N HIS A 333 3.93 1.07 -15.33
CA HIS A 333 4.28 1.40 -13.96
C HIS A 333 4.28 0.13 -13.11
N TYR A 334 4.97 0.15 -11.96
CA TYR A 334 4.94 -0.94 -10.99
C TYR A 334 3.51 -1.43 -10.67
N TYR A 335 2.59 -0.51 -10.41
CA TYR A 335 1.19 -0.87 -10.13
C TYR A 335 0.46 -1.51 -11.32
N GLU A 336 0.78 -1.13 -12.55
CA GLU A 336 0.18 -1.80 -13.72
C GLU A 336 0.71 -3.21 -13.93
N LEU A 337 2.00 -3.44 -13.60
CA LEU A 337 2.56 -4.78 -13.62
C LEU A 337 1.95 -5.65 -12.54
N MET A 338 1.70 -5.10 -11.34
CA MET A 338 0.94 -5.78 -10.29
C MET A 338 -0.49 -6.10 -10.78
N ASN A 339 -1.13 -5.14 -11.44
CA ASN A 339 -2.48 -5.31 -11.98
C ASN A 339 -2.58 -6.39 -13.07
N SER A 340 -1.46 -6.79 -13.71
CA SER A 340 -1.46 -7.90 -14.66
C SER A 340 -1.93 -9.22 -14.05
N PHE A 341 -1.90 -9.34 -12.73
CA PHE A 341 -2.43 -10.48 -11.98
C PHE A 341 -3.85 -10.26 -11.45
N SER A 342 -4.46 -9.09 -11.70
CA SER A 342 -5.84 -8.83 -11.28
C SER A 342 -6.82 -9.67 -12.11
N PRO A 343 -7.87 -10.23 -11.50
CA PRO A 343 -8.97 -10.88 -12.22
C PRO A 343 -9.74 -9.89 -13.10
N ASP A 344 -9.64 -8.58 -12.85
CA ASP A 344 -10.18 -7.52 -13.72
C ASP A 344 -9.05 -6.75 -14.42
N PRO A 345 -8.60 -7.22 -15.60
CA PRO A 345 -7.52 -6.56 -16.34
C PRO A 345 -7.89 -5.20 -16.93
N GLN A 346 -9.15 -4.75 -16.81
CA GLN A 346 -9.58 -3.44 -17.32
C GLN A 346 -9.21 -2.28 -16.40
N THR A 347 -8.81 -2.56 -15.17
CA THR A 347 -8.40 -1.52 -14.22
C THR A 347 -6.97 -1.08 -14.51
N SER A 348 -6.78 0.12 -15.11
CA SER A 348 -5.46 0.73 -15.24
C SER A 348 -5.12 1.53 -13.97
N TYR A 349 -4.05 1.12 -13.27
CA TYR A 349 -3.61 1.83 -12.07
C TYR A 349 -2.70 3.02 -12.34
N GLN A 350 -2.10 3.11 -13.53
CA GLN A 350 -1.18 4.18 -13.88
C GLN A 350 -1.89 5.52 -14.02
N THR A 351 -3.09 5.53 -14.61
CA THR A 351 -3.88 6.75 -14.79
C THR A 351 -5.32 6.44 -14.45
N ARG A 352 -5.72 6.76 -13.23
CA ARG A 352 -7.10 6.62 -12.77
C ARG A 352 -7.87 7.89 -13.05
N ILE A 353 -9.09 7.76 -13.50
CA ILE A 353 -9.98 8.88 -13.79
C ILE A 353 -11.21 8.79 -12.90
N PHE A 354 -11.46 9.87 -12.19
CA PHE A 354 -12.57 10.02 -11.28
C PHE A 354 -13.51 11.12 -11.81
N PHE A 355 -14.79 10.92 -11.61
CA PHE A 355 -15.80 11.95 -11.85
C PHE A 355 -16.36 12.44 -10.53
N ALA A 356 -16.21 13.72 -10.21
CA ALA A 356 -16.64 14.31 -8.95
C ALA A 356 -17.74 15.37 -9.18
N THR A 357 -18.84 15.26 -8.45
CA THR A 357 -19.97 16.21 -8.56
C THR A 357 -20.72 16.39 -7.25
N LYS A 358 -21.33 17.59 -7.06
CA LYS A 358 -22.29 17.87 -5.99
C LYS A 358 -23.71 17.44 -6.36
N ASN A 359 -23.94 17.19 -7.65
CA ASN A 359 -25.25 16.78 -8.16
C ASN A 359 -25.44 15.26 -7.96
N PHE A 360 -26.15 14.88 -6.92
CA PHE A 360 -26.40 13.48 -6.58
C PHE A 360 -27.08 12.67 -7.69
N THR A 361 -28.03 13.27 -8.40
CA THR A 361 -28.69 12.61 -9.54
C THR A 361 -27.68 12.28 -10.63
N LEU A 362 -26.76 13.19 -10.89
CA LEU A 362 -25.72 13.00 -11.89
C LEU A 362 -24.69 11.95 -11.44
N ALA A 363 -24.32 11.96 -10.14
CA ALA A 363 -23.42 10.98 -9.56
C ALA A 363 -24.00 9.56 -9.66
N TYR A 364 -25.25 9.37 -9.25
CA TYR A 364 -25.89 8.05 -9.30
C TYR A 364 -26.03 7.52 -10.73
N ARG A 365 -26.32 8.39 -11.69
CA ARG A 365 -26.30 8.00 -13.10
C ARG A 365 -24.91 7.61 -13.59
N ALA A 366 -23.87 8.32 -13.15
CA ALA A 366 -22.49 7.99 -13.52
C ALA A 366 -22.07 6.61 -12.98
N LEU A 367 -22.46 6.25 -11.75
CA LEU A 367 -22.23 4.93 -11.19
C LEU A 367 -22.90 3.79 -12.01
N GLU A 368 -24.05 4.06 -12.59
CA GLU A 368 -24.80 3.08 -13.39
C GLU A 368 -24.32 3.02 -14.86
N GLU A 369 -23.90 4.16 -15.44
CA GLU A 369 -23.69 4.32 -16.89
C GLU A 369 -22.21 4.41 -17.30
N ALA A 370 -21.31 4.85 -16.41
CA ALA A 370 -19.92 5.20 -16.74
C ALA A 370 -18.93 4.18 -16.16
N GLN A 371 -18.66 3.10 -16.88
CA GLN A 371 -17.74 2.03 -16.44
C GLN A 371 -16.25 2.42 -16.49
N ASP A 372 -15.88 3.48 -17.21
CA ASP A 372 -14.50 3.92 -17.42
C ASP A 372 -13.98 4.93 -16.39
N MET A 373 -14.80 5.29 -15.41
CA MET A 373 -14.48 6.28 -14.38
C MET A 373 -15.01 5.84 -13.03
N GLU A 374 -14.24 6.14 -11.99
CA GLU A 374 -14.71 5.99 -10.62
C GLU A 374 -15.49 7.26 -10.21
N THR A 375 -16.66 7.08 -9.61
CA THR A 375 -17.53 8.22 -9.26
C THR A 375 -17.30 8.67 -7.83
N MET A 376 -17.21 9.98 -7.64
CA MET A 376 -17.06 10.66 -6.36
C MET A 376 -18.23 11.60 -6.11
N VAL A 377 -18.79 11.54 -4.92
CA VAL A 377 -19.85 12.45 -4.46
C VAL A 377 -19.24 13.53 -3.57
N ILE A 378 -19.49 14.79 -3.88
CA ILE A 378 -19.00 15.93 -3.10
C ILE A 378 -20.11 16.35 -2.12
N LEU A 379 -19.86 16.19 -0.83
CA LEU A 379 -20.76 16.63 0.24
C LEU A 379 -20.44 18.06 0.64
N SER A 380 -21.43 18.95 0.52
CA SER A 380 -21.37 20.31 1.04
C SER A 380 -22.31 20.46 2.22
N GLY A 381 -21.93 21.21 3.26
CA GLY A 381 -22.62 21.29 4.56
C GLY A 381 -24.08 21.74 4.58
N LYS A 382 -24.65 22.08 3.43
CA LYS A 382 -26.08 22.49 3.30
C LYS A 382 -26.91 21.54 2.44
N GLY A 383 -26.29 20.52 1.82
CA GLY A 383 -26.99 19.54 0.99
C GLY A 383 -27.37 18.30 1.78
N GLY A 384 -28.66 17.88 1.68
CA GLY A 384 -29.05 16.54 2.16
C GLY A 384 -28.57 15.47 1.18
N TYR A 385 -28.08 14.36 1.68
CA TYR A 385 -27.80 13.15 0.90
C TYR A 385 -28.69 12.00 1.37
N ASN A 386 -28.89 11.02 0.50
CA ASN A 386 -29.62 9.80 0.85
C ASN A 386 -28.62 8.74 1.34
N SER A 387 -28.60 8.47 2.64
CA SER A 387 -27.69 7.52 3.29
C SER A 387 -27.85 6.11 2.76
N ASP A 388 -29.09 5.67 2.50
CA ASP A 388 -29.35 4.33 1.98
C ASP A 388 -28.75 4.15 0.59
N ARG A 389 -28.86 5.18 -0.27
CA ARG A 389 -28.30 5.16 -1.61
C ARG A 389 -26.78 5.22 -1.61
N LEU A 390 -26.17 5.97 -0.67
CA LEU A 390 -24.73 5.95 -0.47
C LEU A 390 -24.24 4.57 -0.02
N ALA A 391 -24.91 3.95 0.93
CA ALA A 391 -24.57 2.62 1.40
C ALA A 391 -24.77 1.53 0.33
N GLU A 392 -25.80 1.67 -0.51
CA GLU A 392 -26.06 0.71 -1.61
C GLU A 392 -24.99 0.77 -2.72
N LEU A 393 -24.54 1.97 -3.09
CA LEU A 393 -23.67 2.17 -4.26
C LEU A 393 -22.20 2.37 -3.91
N LEU A 394 -21.89 2.64 -2.65
CA LEU A 394 -20.54 2.85 -2.11
C LEU A 394 -19.64 3.70 -3.03
N PRO A 395 -20.03 4.91 -3.47
CA PRO A 395 -19.16 5.79 -4.22
C PRO A 395 -18.07 6.36 -3.32
N TYR A 396 -16.97 6.84 -3.90
CA TYR A 396 -16.04 7.69 -3.14
C TYR A 396 -16.73 8.98 -2.67
N VAL A 397 -16.48 9.38 -1.43
CA VAL A 397 -17.10 10.59 -0.86
C VAL A 397 -16.03 11.62 -0.52
N ILE A 398 -16.16 12.80 -1.13
CA ILE A 398 -15.35 13.98 -0.77
C ILE A 398 -16.16 14.82 0.23
N PHE A 399 -15.56 15.19 1.34
CA PHE A 399 -16.19 16.02 2.35
C PHE A 399 -15.24 17.05 2.94
N ASP A 400 -15.80 18.18 3.37
CA ASP A 400 -15.12 19.18 4.19
C ASP A 400 -15.55 18.99 5.65
N LYS A 401 -14.63 18.58 6.49
CA LYS A 401 -14.88 18.27 7.90
C LYS A 401 -15.44 19.45 8.71
N LEU A 402 -15.09 20.69 8.31
CA LEU A 402 -15.58 21.90 8.98
C LEU A 402 -16.99 22.28 8.55
N SER A 403 -17.41 21.86 7.36
CA SER A 403 -18.74 22.18 6.81
C SER A 403 -19.81 21.14 7.14
N LEU A 404 -19.42 19.89 7.48
CA LEU A 404 -20.35 18.82 7.82
C LEU A 404 -20.74 18.85 9.30
N PRO A 405 -22.04 18.76 9.64
CA PRO A 405 -22.51 18.54 11.00
C PRO A 405 -21.95 17.23 11.58
N PHE A 406 -21.68 17.21 12.89
CA PHE A 406 -21.06 16.07 13.58
C PHE A 406 -21.86 14.76 13.44
N ASP A 407 -23.16 14.83 13.51
CA ASP A 407 -24.06 13.68 13.33
C ASP A 407 -23.98 13.09 11.92
N ARG A 408 -23.83 13.94 10.89
CA ARG A 408 -23.65 13.52 9.50
C ARG A 408 -22.27 12.91 9.25
N LEU A 409 -21.23 13.47 9.86
CA LEU A 409 -19.89 12.88 9.77
C LEU A 409 -19.85 11.51 10.43
N TYR A 410 -20.50 11.34 11.58
CA TYR A 410 -20.60 10.07 12.27
C TYR A 410 -21.36 9.01 11.44
N GLU A 411 -22.46 9.41 10.81
CA GLU A 411 -23.22 8.56 9.89
C GLU A 411 -22.38 8.08 8.71
N LEU A 412 -21.61 8.98 8.07
CA LEU A 412 -20.69 8.63 6.98
C LEU A 412 -19.62 7.63 7.43
N ILE A 413 -18.96 7.89 8.56
CA ILE A 413 -17.96 6.97 9.10
C ILE A 413 -18.57 5.58 9.37
N SER A 414 -19.83 5.52 9.79
CA SER A 414 -20.53 4.25 10.01
C SER A 414 -20.83 3.51 8.70
N ILE A 415 -21.26 4.23 7.64
CA ILE A 415 -21.51 3.64 6.31
C ILE A 415 -20.24 3.08 5.69
N TYR A 416 -19.11 3.78 5.86
CA TYR A 416 -17.82 3.42 5.25
C TYR A 416 -16.86 2.78 6.26
N ALA A 417 -17.38 2.11 7.31
CA ALA A 417 -16.53 1.51 8.34
C ALA A 417 -15.55 0.48 7.77
N ASP A 418 -16.00 -0.31 6.78
CA ASP A 418 -15.19 -1.33 6.10
C ASP A 418 -14.38 -0.76 4.91
N PHE A 419 -14.70 0.44 4.44
CA PHE A 419 -14.05 1.11 3.30
C PHE A 419 -13.60 2.54 3.64
N PRO A 420 -12.80 2.76 4.71
CA PRO A 420 -12.45 4.11 5.18
C PRO A 420 -11.64 4.93 4.16
N HIS A 421 -10.93 4.26 3.23
CA HIS A 421 -10.18 4.89 2.15
C HIS A 421 -11.06 5.59 1.10
N MET A 422 -12.36 5.26 1.05
CA MET A 422 -13.33 5.92 0.18
C MET A 422 -13.83 7.26 0.75
N LEU A 423 -13.54 7.58 2.02
CA LEU A 423 -13.82 8.87 2.64
C LEU A 423 -12.63 9.80 2.49
N ILE A 424 -12.78 10.84 1.69
CA ILE A 424 -11.69 11.75 1.31
C ILE A 424 -11.96 13.15 1.85
N GLU A 425 -11.12 13.57 2.80
CA GLU A 425 -11.20 14.92 3.35
C GLU A 425 -10.59 15.94 2.37
N ALA A 426 -11.34 16.99 2.06
CA ALA A 426 -10.89 18.11 1.24
C ALA A 426 -10.68 19.38 2.08
N PRO A 427 -9.74 20.26 1.71
CA PRO A 427 -9.59 21.57 2.33
C PRO A 427 -10.87 22.43 2.20
N GLU A 428 -11.11 23.25 3.22
CA GLU A 428 -12.24 24.20 3.22
C GLU A 428 -12.26 25.04 1.94
N GLY A 429 -13.40 25.11 1.29
CA GLY A 429 -13.62 25.95 0.11
C GLY A 429 -12.98 25.44 -1.19
N LEU A 430 -12.47 24.23 -1.23
CA LEU A 430 -11.94 23.64 -2.48
C LEU A 430 -13.07 23.34 -3.47
N PHE A 431 -14.24 22.92 -2.98
CA PHE A 431 -15.42 22.55 -3.74
C PHE A 431 -16.64 23.44 -3.47
#